data_0e585923b52107d1aa67b3ecce88faca
#
_entry.id   0e585923b52107d1aa67b3ecce88faca
#
_cell.length_a   1.000
_cell.length_b   1.000
_cell.length_c   1.000
_cell.angle_alpha   90.00
_cell.angle_beta   90.00
_cell.angle_gamma   90.00
#
_symmetry.space_group_name_H-M   'P 1'
#
loop_
_entity.id
_entity.type
_entity.pdbx_description
1 polymer ?
#
loop_
_entity_poly.entity_id
_entity_poly.type
_entity_poly.pdbx_seq_one_letter_code
_entity_poly.pdbx_strand_id
1 'polypeptide(L)'
;MKKSLVALSLAALVALSGCSAPAPAPAGNQAAPAASAPAAGQAGDVLAAVGLAGKTGKQIVDELDQAPDARPLPLRASVRYDHVLVGDGTNETKVPIEGDQFYLSIAPYASQTHECFYHSLATCMGEMQSADVHVKIVDSAGTVLVDEDATTYANGFVGFWLPKDVTGEVTVTADGKTGTVPFATGPEDATCLTTLQVS
;
A
#
# COMPACT_ATOMS: atom_id res chain seq x y z
N MET A 1 13.01 -15.15 63.06
CA MET A 1 12.17 -14.99 64.25
C MET A 1 10.73 -14.90 63.80
N LYS A 2 9.98 -16.02 63.99
CA LYS A 2 8.72 -16.09 64.75
C LYS A 2 7.62 -15.18 64.23
N LYS A 3 6.41 -15.60 63.94
CA LYS A 3 5.51 -16.72 64.29
C LYS A 3 4.29 -16.63 63.38
N SER A 4 3.87 -17.68 62.76
CA SER A 4 2.62 -18.47 62.91
C SER A 4 1.46 -17.80 63.70
N LEU A 5 0.29 -17.80 63.10
CA LEU A 5 -0.93 -18.19 63.78
C LEU A 5 -2.05 -18.56 62.79
N VAL A 6 -2.60 -19.70 63.06
CA VAL A 6 -3.72 -20.49 62.53
C VAL A 6 -5.01 -20.06 63.20
N ALA A 7 -6.12 -20.06 62.51
CA ALA A 7 -7.49 -20.32 63.01
C ALA A 7 -8.41 -20.47 61.79
N LEU A 8 -8.96 -21.55 61.45
CA LEU A 8 -9.91 -22.55 61.95
C LEU A 8 -11.37 -22.05 62.03
N SER A 9 -12.18 -22.75 61.23
CA SER A 9 -13.61 -23.05 61.38
C SER A 9 -14.64 -22.02 60.91
N LEU A 10 -15.54 -22.37 59.98
CA LEU A 10 -16.81 -23.04 60.30
C LEU A 10 -17.55 -23.43 59.03
N ALA A 11 -18.03 -24.63 58.98
CA ALA A 11 -18.89 -25.22 57.98
C ALA A 11 -20.34 -24.68 58.15
N ALA A 12 -21.00 -24.34 57.04
CA ALA A 12 -22.45 -24.30 56.98
C ALA A 12 -22.92 -24.92 55.67
N LEU A 13 -23.44 -26.13 55.76
CA LEU A 13 -24.23 -26.79 54.73
C LEU A 13 -25.61 -26.06 54.65
N VAL A 14 -25.93 -25.56 53.49
CA VAL A 14 -27.33 -25.26 53.11
C VAL A 14 -27.58 -25.99 51.79
N ALA A 15 -28.39 -27.02 51.91
CA ALA A 15 -29.00 -27.70 50.78
C ALA A 15 -30.17 -26.87 50.31
N LEU A 16 -30.19 -26.41 49.06
CA LEU A 16 -31.37 -25.94 48.37
C LEU A 16 -31.50 -26.62 47.03
N SER A 17 -32.65 -27.21 46.92
CA SER A 17 -33.22 -28.00 45.83
C SER A 17 -33.23 -27.30 44.49
N GLY A 18 -32.96 -28.08 43.43
CA GLY A 18 -33.06 -27.92 42.04
C GLY A 18 -34.06 -26.99 41.39
N CYS A 19 -33.56 -26.36 40.37
CA CYS A 19 -34.31 -26.11 39.14
C CYS A 19 -33.30 -26.25 37.99
N SER A 20 -33.46 -27.34 37.24
CA SER A 20 -32.72 -27.54 35.99
C SER A 20 -33.23 -26.55 34.94
N ALA A 21 -32.47 -25.52 34.65
CA ALA A 21 -32.66 -24.72 33.47
C ALA A 21 -31.88 -25.38 32.33
N PRO A 22 -32.44 -25.49 31.09
CA PRO A 22 -31.71 -26.01 29.96
C PRO A 22 -30.54 -25.08 29.61
N ALA A 23 -29.36 -25.68 29.36
CA ALA A 23 -28.18 -24.98 28.93
C ALA A 23 -28.45 -24.23 27.59
N PRO A 24 -27.97 -22.99 27.46
CA PRO A 24 -28.00 -22.31 26.15
C PRO A 24 -27.11 -23.08 25.18
N ALA A 25 -27.64 -23.36 23.98
CA ALA A 25 -26.91 -23.92 22.86
C ALA A 25 -25.68 -23.02 22.54
N PRO A 26 -24.57 -23.60 22.10
CA PRO A 26 -23.42 -22.80 21.70
C PRO A 26 -23.83 -21.88 20.54
N ALA A 27 -23.61 -20.56 20.71
CA ALA A 27 -23.80 -19.58 19.67
C ALA A 27 -22.99 -20.01 18.45
N GLY A 28 -23.66 -20.30 17.36
CA GLY A 28 -23.02 -20.60 16.09
C GLY A 28 -22.13 -19.45 15.69
N ASN A 29 -20.88 -19.76 15.45
CA ASN A 29 -19.88 -18.85 14.90
C ASN A 29 -20.39 -18.42 13.51
N GLN A 30 -21.10 -17.30 13.43
CA GLN A 30 -21.43 -16.69 12.15
C GLN A 30 -20.12 -16.14 11.61
N ALA A 31 -19.53 -16.88 10.68
CA ALA A 31 -18.45 -16.38 9.86
C ALA A 31 -18.93 -15.06 9.22
N ALA A 32 -18.17 -13.99 9.41
CA ALA A 32 -18.40 -12.73 8.71
C ALA A 32 -18.47 -13.03 7.21
N PRO A 33 -19.40 -12.41 6.46
CA PRO A 33 -19.45 -12.61 5.02
C PRO A 33 -18.12 -12.22 4.41
N ALA A 34 -17.42 -13.16 3.79
CA ALA A 34 -16.24 -12.88 2.99
C ALA A 34 -16.66 -11.87 1.92
N ALA A 35 -15.96 -10.74 1.86
CA ALA A 35 -16.17 -9.77 0.79
C ALA A 35 -15.95 -10.50 -0.53
N SER A 36 -17.03 -10.69 -1.28
CA SER A 36 -16.98 -11.34 -2.60
C SER A 36 -16.14 -10.46 -3.52
N ALA A 37 -15.11 -11.02 -4.14
CA ALA A 37 -14.42 -10.35 -5.22
C ALA A 37 -15.46 -9.98 -6.31
N PRO A 38 -15.39 -8.80 -6.94
CA PRO A 38 -16.31 -8.40 -7.99
C PRO A 38 -16.28 -9.43 -9.12
N ALA A 39 -17.46 -9.76 -9.65
CA ALA A 39 -17.56 -10.69 -10.78
C ALA A 39 -16.80 -10.11 -11.99
N ALA A 40 -16.16 -10.96 -12.79
CA ALA A 40 -15.34 -10.55 -13.94
C ALA A 40 -16.05 -9.57 -14.90
N GLY A 41 -17.37 -9.63 -15.01
CA GLY A 41 -18.20 -8.69 -15.78
C GLY A 41 -18.15 -7.26 -15.23
N GLN A 42 -18.26 -7.09 -13.91
CA GLN A 42 -18.22 -5.77 -13.25
C GLN A 42 -16.84 -5.12 -13.36
N ALA A 43 -15.77 -5.91 -13.32
CA ALA A 43 -14.41 -5.42 -13.52
C ALA A 43 -14.22 -4.84 -14.93
N GLY A 44 -14.71 -5.54 -15.96
CA GLY A 44 -14.69 -5.06 -17.35
C GLY A 44 -15.46 -3.76 -17.55
N ASP A 45 -16.61 -3.64 -16.89
CA ASP A 45 -17.46 -2.45 -16.97
C ASP A 45 -16.77 -1.21 -16.35
N VAL A 46 -16.11 -1.36 -15.19
CA VAL A 46 -15.35 -0.27 -14.55
C VAL A 46 -14.21 0.21 -15.43
N LEU A 47 -13.40 -0.73 -15.96
CA LEU A 47 -12.27 -0.37 -16.83
C LEU A 47 -12.73 0.28 -18.13
N ALA A 48 -13.84 -0.18 -18.71
CA ALA A 48 -14.41 0.43 -19.91
C ALA A 48 -14.91 1.85 -19.65
N ALA A 49 -15.54 2.09 -18.50
CA ALA A 49 -16.07 3.40 -18.11
C ALA A 49 -14.97 4.47 -17.97
N VAL A 50 -13.74 4.07 -17.61
CA VAL A 50 -12.60 4.97 -17.45
C VAL A 50 -11.57 4.89 -18.59
N GLY A 51 -11.89 4.19 -19.69
CA GLY A 51 -11.04 4.12 -20.88
C GLY A 51 -9.84 3.16 -20.77
N LEU A 52 -9.85 2.25 -19.79
CA LEU A 52 -8.75 1.33 -19.51
C LEU A 52 -9.08 -0.14 -19.90
N ALA A 53 -10.11 -0.36 -20.70
CA ALA A 53 -10.52 -1.69 -21.13
C ALA A 53 -9.38 -2.45 -21.82
N GLY A 54 -9.19 -3.72 -21.44
CA GLY A 54 -8.19 -4.61 -22.02
C GLY A 54 -6.74 -4.35 -21.63
N LYS A 55 -6.47 -3.38 -20.75
CA LYS A 55 -5.11 -3.10 -20.24
C LYS A 55 -4.76 -4.02 -19.08
N THR A 56 -3.49 -4.42 -19.00
CA THR A 56 -2.92 -5.12 -17.84
C THR A 56 -2.68 -4.14 -16.69
N GLY A 57 -2.49 -4.65 -15.46
CA GLY A 57 -2.19 -3.80 -14.31
C GLY A 57 -0.95 -2.94 -14.53
N LYS A 58 0.09 -3.52 -15.12
CA LYS A 58 1.32 -2.79 -15.45
C LYS A 58 1.08 -1.66 -16.45
N GLN A 59 0.33 -1.93 -17.53
CA GLN A 59 0.00 -0.91 -18.54
C GLN A 59 -0.82 0.23 -17.94
N ILE A 60 -1.75 -0.08 -17.02
CA ILE A 60 -2.55 0.94 -16.32
C ILE A 60 -1.66 1.84 -15.45
N VAL A 61 -0.74 1.24 -14.70
CA VAL A 61 0.20 2.00 -13.85
C VAL A 61 1.06 2.91 -14.71
N ASP A 62 1.74 2.36 -15.71
CA ASP A 62 2.65 3.12 -16.58
C ASP A 62 1.93 4.27 -17.30
N GLU A 63 0.72 4.04 -17.82
CA GLU A 63 -0.05 5.06 -18.53
C GLU A 63 -0.55 6.17 -17.62
N LEU A 64 -1.13 5.82 -16.46
CA LEU A 64 -1.72 6.82 -15.57
C LEU A 64 -0.68 7.62 -14.80
N ASP A 65 0.43 7.01 -14.37
CA ASP A 65 1.46 7.73 -13.63
C ASP A 65 2.21 8.72 -14.51
N GLN A 66 2.47 8.33 -15.77
CA GLN A 66 3.15 9.16 -16.77
C GLN A 66 2.23 10.14 -17.50
N ALA A 67 0.91 10.08 -17.26
CA ALA A 67 -0.06 10.97 -17.93
C ALA A 67 0.30 12.45 -17.70
N PRO A 68 0.36 13.26 -18.76
CA PRO A 68 0.65 14.69 -18.66
C PRO A 68 -0.53 15.52 -18.15
N ASP A 69 -1.68 14.88 -17.97
CA ASP A 69 -2.91 15.53 -17.57
C ASP A 69 -2.84 16.10 -16.17
N ALA A 70 -3.51 17.24 -15.98
CA ALA A 70 -3.61 17.86 -14.67
C ALA A 70 -4.33 16.95 -13.66
N ARG A 71 -3.83 16.92 -12.44
CA ARG A 71 -4.45 16.17 -11.35
C ARG A 71 -5.54 17.02 -10.65
N PRO A 72 -6.63 16.42 -10.14
CA PRO A 72 -6.92 14.98 -10.17
C PRO A 72 -7.44 14.49 -11.52
N LEU A 73 -7.09 13.26 -11.90
CA LEU A 73 -7.70 12.59 -13.05
C LEU A 73 -9.19 12.25 -12.76
N PRO A 74 -10.05 12.11 -13.79
CA PRO A 74 -11.47 11.84 -13.62
C PRO A 74 -11.78 10.37 -13.28
N LEU A 75 -10.90 9.70 -12.55
CA LEU A 75 -11.03 8.32 -12.10
C LEU A 75 -10.32 8.15 -10.76
N ARG A 76 -10.44 6.99 -10.15
CA ARG A 76 -9.62 6.57 -9.01
C ARG A 76 -8.66 5.48 -9.47
N ALA A 77 -7.39 5.61 -9.09
CA ALA A 77 -6.43 4.54 -9.33
C ALA A 77 -5.34 4.59 -8.25
N SER A 78 -4.99 3.42 -7.71
CA SER A 78 -4.01 3.34 -6.63
C SER A 78 -3.25 2.02 -6.67
N VAL A 79 -1.93 2.10 -6.58
CA VAL A 79 -1.03 0.94 -6.67
C VAL A 79 -0.95 0.21 -5.34
N ARG A 80 -0.95 -1.11 -5.40
CA ARG A 80 -0.73 -2.05 -4.30
C ARG A 80 0.40 -3.01 -4.65
N TYR A 81 0.77 -3.86 -3.70
CA TYR A 81 1.84 -4.84 -3.87
C TYR A 81 1.70 -5.74 -5.12
N ASP A 82 0.49 -6.21 -5.40
CA ASP A 82 0.22 -7.20 -6.46
C ASP A 82 -0.91 -6.81 -7.41
N HIS A 83 -1.49 -5.62 -7.24
CA HIS A 83 -2.57 -5.14 -8.07
C HIS A 83 -2.67 -3.61 -8.08
N VAL A 84 -3.36 -3.08 -9.07
CA VAL A 84 -3.86 -1.72 -9.08
C VAL A 84 -5.37 -1.72 -8.80
N LEU A 85 -5.81 -0.87 -7.87
CA LEU A 85 -7.23 -0.58 -7.67
C LEU A 85 -7.64 0.50 -8.66
N VAL A 86 -8.70 0.26 -9.43
CA VAL A 86 -9.26 1.22 -10.39
C VAL A 86 -10.73 1.43 -10.11
N GLY A 87 -11.18 2.68 -10.07
CA GLY A 87 -12.56 3.03 -9.81
C GLY A 87 -13.11 4.12 -10.73
N ASP A 88 -14.40 4.01 -11.07
CA ASP A 88 -15.17 4.98 -11.87
C ASP A 88 -15.87 6.06 -10.98
N GLY A 89 -15.61 6.04 -9.68
CA GLY A 89 -16.27 6.91 -8.69
C GLY A 89 -17.45 6.24 -7.98
N THR A 90 -18.02 5.17 -8.54
CA THR A 90 -19.13 4.39 -7.97
C THR A 90 -18.70 2.97 -7.62
N ASN A 91 -18.00 2.33 -8.54
CA ASN A 91 -17.50 0.98 -8.40
C ASN A 91 -15.98 0.96 -8.46
N GLU A 92 -15.38 -0.08 -7.89
CA GLU A 92 -13.94 -0.29 -7.89
C GLU A 92 -13.62 -1.73 -8.28
N THR A 93 -12.53 -1.92 -9.01
CA THR A 93 -12.02 -3.24 -9.40
C THR A 93 -10.54 -3.37 -9.13
N LYS A 94 -10.09 -4.60 -8.91
CA LYS A 94 -8.68 -4.97 -8.79
C LYS A 94 -8.19 -5.49 -10.13
N VAL A 95 -7.10 -4.91 -10.64
CA VAL A 95 -6.42 -5.40 -11.83
C VAL A 95 -5.06 -5.93 -11.39
N PRO A 96 -4.79 -7.24 -11.52
CA PRO A 96 -3.51 -7.81 -11.11
C PRO A 96 -2.32 -7.16 -11.82
N ILE A 97 -1.24 -6.96 -11.08
CA ILE A 97 0.09 -6.64 -11.64
C ILE A 97 0.79 -7.97 -11.87
N GLU A 98 1.08 -8.27 -13.14
CA GLU A 98 1.63 -9.54 -13.56
C GLU A 98 3.14 -9.61 -13.27
N GLY A 99 3.61 -10.84 -12.98
CA GLY A 99 5.02 -11.11 -12.71
C GLY A 99 5.42 -10.81 -11.26
N ASP A 100 6.73 -10.92 -11.03
CA ASP A 100 7.37 -10.74 -9.72
C ASP A 100 7.94 -9.33 -9.59
N GLN A 101 7.11 -8.32 -9.83
CA GLN A 101 7.51 -6.92 -9.81
C GLN A 101 6.62 -6.10 -8.87
N PHE A 102 7.26 -5.16 -8.19
CA PHE A 102 6.67 -4.15 -7.33
C PHE A 102 6.87 -2.77 -7.96
N TYR A 103 5.85 -1.93 -7.99
CA TYR A 103 5.98 -0.56 -8.47
C TYR A 103 6.25 0.39 -7.31
N LEU A 104 7.45 0.99 -7.31
CA LEU A 104 7.83 2.04 -6.36
C LEU A 104 7.77 3.38 -7.07
N SER A 105 6.88 4.26 -6.62
CA SER A 105 6.76 5.64 -7.11
C SER A 105 7.43 6.59 -6.13
N ILE A 106 8.37 7.40 -6.62
CA ILE A 106 9.26 8.24 -5.82
C ILE A 106 8.98 9.71 -6.14
N ALA A 107 8.67 10.52 -5.11
CA ALA A 107 8.55 11.97 -5.21
C ALA A 107 9.70 12.64 -4.45
N PRO A 108 10.81 12.98 -5.12
CA PRO A 108 11.85 13.79 -4.50
C PRO A 108 11.31 15.20 -4.22
N TYR A 109 11.82 15.84 -3.16
CA TYR A 109 11.44 17.20 -2.83
C TYR A 109 12.61 17.99 -2.22
N ALA A 110 12.56 19.30 -2.35
CA ALA A 110 13.53 20.20 -1.74
C ALA A 110 12.99 20.88 -0.47
N SER A 111 11.74 21.34 -0.50
CA SER A 111 11.14 22.15 0.56
C SER A 111 9.83 21.61 1.12
N GLN A 112 9.00 20.95 0.32
CA GLN A 112 7.68 20.50 0.76
C GLN A 112 7.31 19.13 0.19
N THR A 113 6.66 18.33 1.02
CA THR A 113 6.15 17.01 0.66
C THR A 113 4.80 16.76 1.34
N HIS A 114 4.24 15.59 1.14
CA HIS A 114 3.01 15.12 1.78
C HIS A 114 3.18 13.67 2.21
N GLU A 115 2.37 13.22 3.14
CA GLU A 115 2.31 11.81 3.52
C GLU A 115 1.56 11.00 2.46
N CYS A 116 2.18 9.91 2.01
CA CYS A 116 1.57 8.96 1.09
C CYS A 116 2.09 7.55 1.41
N PHE A 117 1.20 6.56 1.41
CA PHE A 117 1.59 5.16 1.61
C PHE A 117 1.33 4.34 0.33
N TYR A 118 0.11 4.35 -0.17
CA TYR A 118 -0.21 3.73 -1.44
C TYR A 118 -0.33 4.80 -2.53
N HIS A 119 0.54 4.72 -3.53
CA HIS A 119 0.57 5.71 -4.60
C HIS A 119 -0.77 5.81 -5.34
N SER A 120 -1.32 7.02 -5.38
CA SER A 120 -2.52 7.35 -6.15
C SER A 120 -2.10 7.89 -7.51
N LEU A 121 -2.29 7.09 -8.54
CA LEU A 121 -2.01 7.46 -9.93
C LEU A 121 -2.89 8.63 -10.42
N ALA A 122 -3.99 8.90 -9.71
CA ALA A 122 -4.96 9.91 -10.09
C ALA A 122 -4.83 11.25 -9.35
N THR A 123 -4.24 11.26 -8.15
CA THR A 123 -4.29 12.44 -7.27
C THR A 123 -2.96 12.86 -6.68
N CYS A 124 -1.96 11.97 -6.60
CA CYS A 124 -0.67 12.32 -6.01
C CYS A 124 0.06 13.38 -6.85
N MET A 125 0.63 14.37 -6.14
CA MET A 125 1.40 15.47 -6.71
C MET A 125 2.66 15.69 -5.88
N GLY A 126 3.84 15.55 -6.51
CA GLY A 126 5.14 15.88 -5.94
C GLY A 126 5.56 17.33 -6.23
N GLU A 127 6.56 17.82 -5.50
CA GLU A 127 7.09 19.19 -5.68
C GLU A 127 7.87 19.33 -6.99
N MET A 128 8.68 18.34 -7.34
CA MET A 128 9.63 18.41 -8.46
C MET A 128 8.98 17.84 -9.74
N GLN A 129 8.13 18.65 -10.40
CA GLN A 129 7.44 18.27 -11.63
C GLN A 129 8.33 18.48 -12.85
N SER A 130 8.40 17.50 -13.75
CA SER A 130 9.18 17.55 -14.99
C SER A 130 10.64 17.98 -14.75
N ALA A 131 11.21 17.55 -13.65
CA ALA A 131 12.59 17.86 -13.26
C ALA A 131 13.54 16.74 -13.65
N ASP A 132 14.72 17.11 -14.12
CA ASP A 132 15.78 16.14 -14.38
C ASP A 132 16.40 15.65 -13.07
N VAL A 133 16.50 14.34 -12.93
CA VAL A 133 17.03 13.66 -11.74
C VAL A 133 17.94 12.52 -12.15
N HIS A 134 18.91 12.21 -11.32
CA HIS A 134 19.64 10.94 -11.40
C HIS A 134 19.15 10.04 -10.26
N VAL A 135 18.70 8.84 -10.58
CA VAL A 135 18.14 7.90 -9.62
C VAL A 135 19.04 6.68 -9.52
N LYS A 136 19.44 6.35 -8.30
CA LYS A 136 20.18 5.12 -7.99
C LYS A 136 19.43 4.34 -6.91
N ILE A 137 19.12 3.07 -7.20
CA ILE A 137 18.46 2.15 -6.27
C ILE A 137 19.37 0.94 -6.08
N VAL A 138 19.74 0.66 -4.84
CA VAL A 138 20.63 -0.44 -4.47
C VAL A 138 19.96 -1.29 -3.41
N ASP A 139 19.92 -2.61 -3.59
CA ASP A 139 19.39 -3.52 -2.60
C ASP A 139 20.34 -3.71 -1.41
N SER A 140 19.86 -4.32 -0.33
CA SER A 140 20.65 -4.58 0.88
C SER A 140 21.81 -5.57 0.67
N ALA A 141 21.84 -6.30 -0.44
CA ALA A 141 22.94 -7.17 -0.83
C ALA A 141 24.01 -6.41 -1.64
N GLY A 142 23.78 -5.13 -1.97
CA GLY A 142 24.67 -4.30 -2.76
C GLY A 142 24.43 -4.42 -4.27
N THR A 143 23.35 -5.05 -4.71
CA THR A 143 22.99 -5.12 -6.13
C THR A 143 22.39 -3.79 -6.58
N VAL A 144 22.92 -3.23 -7.65
CA VAL A 144 22.34 -2.05 -8.28
C VAL A 144 21.11 -2.48 -9.08
N LEU A 145 19.93 -2.04 -8.67
CA LEU A 145 18.65 -2.31 -9.33
C LEU A 145 18.34 -1.24 -10.39
N VAL A 146 18.69 0.02 -10.10
CA VAL A 146 18.54 1.18 -11.01
C VAL A 146 19.77 2.07 -10.83
N ASP A 147 20.28 2.63 -11.92
CA ASP A 147 21.33 3.67 -11.92
C ASP A 147 21.23 4.44 -13.25
N GLU A 148 20.36 5.46 -13.31
CA GLU A 148 20.04 6.15 -14.55
C GLU A 148 19.58 7.59 -14.36
N ASP A 149 19.73 8.40 -15.40
CA ASP A 149 19.12 9.70 -15.52
C ASP A 149 17.65 9.55 -15.93
N ALA A 150 16.78 10.29 -15.29
CA ALA A 150 15.34 10.29 -15.55
C ALA A 150 14.77 11.71 -15.45
N THR A 151 13.56 11.90 -15.97
CA THR A 151 12.78 13.12 -15.74
C THR A 151 11.55 12.74 -14.94
N THR A 152 11.28 13.42 -13.83
CA THR A 152 10.03 13.21 -13.09
C THR A 152 8.83 13.54 -13.97
N TYR A 153 7.75 12.80 -13.80
CA TYR A 153 6.53 13.01 -14.59
C TYR A 153 5.87 14.36 -14.28
N ALA A 154 4.83 14.70 -15.02
CA ALA A 154 4.05 15.93 -14.79
C ALA A 154 3.44 15.99 -13.37
N ASN A 155 3.25 14.87 -12.70
CA ASN A 155 2.80 14.79 -11.31
C ASN A 155 3.93 14.94 -10.27
N GLY A 156 5.19 15.07 -10.69
CA GLY A 156 6.35 15.22 -9.79
C GLY A 156 6.87 13.91 -9.21
N PHE A 157 6.46 12.78 -9.76
CA PHE A 157 6.94 11.46 -9.39
C PHE A 157 7.82 10.86 -10.49
N VAL A 158 8.61 9.88 -10.12
CA VAL A 158 9.28 8.96 -11.05
C VAL A 158 9.10 7.54 -10.51
N GLY A 159 8.70 6.60 -11.36
CA GLY A 159 8.33 5.25 -10.94
C GLY A 159 9.22 4.17 -11.53
N PHE A 160 9.50 3.14 -10.73
CA PHE A 160 10.34 2.01 -11.11
C PHE A 160 9.69 0.68 -10.77
N TRP A 161 9.81 -0.27 -11.70
CA TRP A 161 9.44 -1.66 -11.47
C TRP A 161 10.63 -2.41 -10.87
N LEU A 162 10.54 -2.77 -9.60
CA LEU A 162 11.60 -3.44 -8.83
C LEU A 162 11.21 -4.89 -8.54
N PRO A 163 12.17 -5.77 -8.22
CA PRO A 163 11.85 -7.08 -7.66
C PRO A 163 11.02 -6.95 -6.38
N LYS A 164 10.11 -7.90 -6.13
CA LYS A 164 9.39 -8.02 -4.86
C LYS A 164 10.30 -8.51 -3.73
N ASP A 165 9.89 -8.22 -2.50
CA ASP A 165 10.48 -8.75 -1.26
C ASP A 165 11.97 -8.41 -1.09
N VAL A 166 12.40 -7.24 -1.60
CA VAL A 166 13.73 -6.68 -1.38
C VAL A 166 13.66 -5.42 -0.53
N THR A 167 14.77 -5.12 0.16
CA THR A 167 15.00 -3.88 0.89
C THR A 167 16.28 -3.23 0.41
N GLY A 168 16.44 -1.92 0.61
CA GLY A 168 17.64 -1.23 0.20
C GLY A 168 17.53 0.28 0.38
N GLU A 169 18.24 1.02 -0.45
CA GLU A 169 18.27 2.47 -0.42
C GLU A 169 18.02 3.06 -1.82
N VAL A 170 17.23 4.12 -1.84
CA VAL A 170 17.04 5.00 -3.01
C VAL A 170 17.84 6.26 -2.79
N THR A 171 18.68 6.62 -3.73
CA THR A 171 19.39 7.89 -3.80
C THR A 171 18.90 8.66 -5.02
N VAL A 172 18.53 9.93 -4.82
CA VAL A 172 18.18 10.84 -5.91
C VAL A 172 19.08 12.06 -5.86
N THR A 173 19.62 12.44 -7.02
CA THR A 173 20.35 13.70 -7.19
C THR A 173 19.57 14.59 -8.16
N ALA A 174 19.35 15.84 -7.79
CA ALA A 174 18.67 16.86 -8.58
C ALA A 174 19.31 18.23 -8.32
N ASP A 175 19.61 18.99 -9.34
CA ASP A 175 20.20 20.34 -9.25
C ASP A 175 21.48 20.39 -8.36
N GLY A 176 22.30 19.33 -8.38
CA GLY A 176 23.50 19.21 -7.56
C GLY A 176 23.26 18.89 -6.09
N LYS A 177 22.02 18.67 -5.66
CA LYS A 177 21.64 18.23 -4.33
C LYS A 177 21.31 16.75 -4.34
N THR A 178 21.51 16.08 -3.22
CA THR A 178 21.31 14.62 -3.12
C THR A 178 20.52 14.28 -1.85
N GLY A 179 19.63 13.30 -1.98
CA GLY A 179 18.92 12.70 -0.85
C GLY A 179 18.96 11.18 -0.93
N THR A 180 18.98 10.51 0.21
CA THR A 180 18.96 9.04 0.30
C THR A 180 17.99 8.62 1.39
N VAL A 181 17.13 7.63 1.08
CA VAL A 181 16.19 7.05 2.03
C VAL A 181 16.08 5.54 1.82
N PRO A 182 15.72 4.78 2.86
CA PRO A 182 15.46 3.35 2.71
C PRO A 182 14.17 3.09 1.93
N PHE A 183 14.09 1.91 1.28
CA PHE A 183 12.88 1.36 0.69
C PHE A 183 12.72 -0.12 1.01
N ALA A 184 11.50 -0.61 0.86
CA ALA A 184 11.16 -2.02 0.89
C ALA A 184 10.03 -2.31 -0.11
N THR A 185 9.95 -3.54 -0.60
CA THR A 185 9.00 -3.96 -1.66
C THR A 185 8.18 -5.19 -1.26
N GLY A 186 7.95 -5.40 0.03
CA GLY A 186 7.10 -6.47 0.56
C GLY A 186 5.60 -6.13 0.52
N PRO A 187 4.74 -7.08 0.92
CA PRO A 187 3.29 -6.93 0.82
C PRO A 187 2.70 -5.84 1.72
N GLU A 188 3.40 -5.47 2.79
CA GLU A 188 2.97 -4.43 3.73
C GLU A 188 3.73 -3.11 3.54
N ASP A 189 4.54 -2.99 2.46
CA ASP A 189 5.36 -1.82 2.23
C ASP A 189 4.65 -0.76 1.37
N ALA A 190 5.15 0.48 1.48
CA ALA A 190 4.60 1.61 0.77
C ALA A 190 4.97 1.57 -0.72
N THR A 191 3.99 1.75 -1.59
CA THR A 191 4.21 1.95 -3.03
C THR A 191 4.51 3.41 -3.38
N CYS A 192 4.47 4.31 -2.38
CA CYS A 192 4.65 5.74 -2.51
C CYS A 192 5.79 6.21 -1.59
N LEU A 193 6.89 6.69 -2.16
CA LEU A 193 8.05 7.18 -1.42
C LEU A 193 8.11 8.71 -1.51
N THR A 194 7.65 9.38 -0.46
CA THR A 194 7.55 10.85 -0.36
C THR A 194 8.45 11.46 0.71
N THR A 195 9.37 10.66 1.26
CA THR A 195 10.27 11.07 2.34
C THR A 195 11.66 11.51 1.87
N LEU A 196 11.93 11.43 0.54
CA LEU A 196 13.23 11.71 -0.04
C LEU A 196 13.43 13.20 -0.25
N GLN A 197 14.11 13.87 0.70
CA GLN A 197 14.51 15.26 0.57
C GLN A 197 15.90 15.36 -0.05
N VAL A 198 16.04 16.17 -1.12
CA VAL A 198 17.34 16.54 -1.71
C VAL A 198 17.85 17.84 -1.07
N SER A 199 19.11 17.85 -0.59
CA SER A 199 19.70 18.98 0.14
C SER A 199 21.19 19.15 -0.13
#